data_1ea3e6482d4230287613bef3169a7600
#
_entry.id   1ea3e6482d4230287613bef3169a7600
#
_cell.length_a   1.000
_cell.length_b   1.000
_cell.length_c   1.000
_cell.angle_alpha   90.00
_cell.angle_beta   90.00
_cell.angle_gamma   90.00
#
_symmetry.space_group_name_H-M   'P 1'
#
loop_
_entity.id
_entity.type
_entity.pdbx_description
1 polymer ?
#
loop_
_entity_poly.entity_id
_entity_poly.type
_entity_poly.pdbx_seq_one_letter_code
_entity_poly.pdbx_strand_id
1 'polypeptide(L)'
;MRGVLMSRRGGMSAFLGASRLIFGSPVFRAFLRFGLNKTVCLLDEEGTASEPRSLIYYSLSKLEGKPLQCSASAHFFIDILDLIIRLSVVMFGGSIKDVEEALRTPGIKRGVETVLKGLALYGVTVPQKLPAPFMIVWDFTNMCNLACRHCYRTAGKPLPGELTVFEKLRLVEELDRVGVAAVALSGGEPTIHLDYLTIVKALAKKGFYVATATNGWRFADIDELKRAVEAGLNYVEVSVDSASPKKHDEFRGVEGSWQRAVKALENAVKLGLSHAMATTITRYNVDEVEDILDLAESIGVRRVVFFNFIPTGRGGDIIDLDLDPFEREELMRRLYKEMKRRRMEIYTTAPQYGRVVVQLSRGEEVAPTHFVARGDPIVTAIAEFIGGCGAGRIYAAILPDGTVTPCVFLPIPVGNIREKPFEEIWSKSLLLNAFRNKENLKGSCSKCPFRNICGGCRARAYSYFGDPLEADPSCIFNYKAWNRLKERKTSKEAET
;
A
#
# COMPACT_ATOMS: atom_id res chain seq x y z
N MET A 1 -22.91 -20.46 12.16
CA MET A 1 -21.75 -19.82 11.50
C MET A 1 -20.93 -20.74 10.59
N ARG A 2 -20.71 -22.03 10.91
CA ARG A 2 -20.01 -22.98 10.02
C ARG A 2 -20.73 -23.29 8.67
N GLY A 3 -22.07 -23.32 8.65
CA GLY A 3 -22.85 -23.70 7.47
C GLY A 3 -22.86 -22.68 6.32
N VAL A 4 -22.86 -21.37 6.61
CA VAL A 4 -22.88 -20.31 5.57
C VAL A 4 -21.52 -20.16 4.88
N LEU A 5 -20.43 -20.42 5.60
CA LEU A 5 -19.08 -20.45 5.04
C LEU A 5 -18.83 -21.68 4.15
N MET A 6 -19.52 -22.80 4.37
CA MET A 6 -19.31 -24.04 3.60
C MET A 6 -20.04 -24.05 2.25
N SER A 7 -21.25 -23.46 2.14
CA SER A 7 -21.99 -23.49 0.86
C SER A 7 -21.40 -22.54 -0.21
N ARG A 8 -20.72 -21.44 0.21
CA ARG A 8 -20.07 -20.50 -0.70
C ARG A 8 -18.60 -20.85 -1.05
N ARG A 9 -17.98 -21.80 -0.31
CA ARG A 9 -16.66 -22.35 -0.67
C ARG A 9 -16.67 -23.05 -2.02
N GLY A 10 -17.81 -23.56 -2.50
CA GLY A 10 -17.94 -24.19 -3.81
C GLY A 10 -17.66 -23.23 -4.98
N GLY A 11 -18.21 -22.01 -4.95
CA GLY A 11 -18.01 -21.00 -6.00
C GLY A 11 -16.58 -20.45 -6.03
N MET A 12 -15.99 -20.22 -4.84
CA MET A 12 -14.62 -19.72 -4.70
C MET A 12 -13.57 -20.77 -5.12
N SER A 13 -13.81 -22.06 -4.78
CA SER A 13 -12.94 -23.14 -5.23
C SER A 13 -13.04 -23.34 -6.75
N ALA A 14 -14.21 -23.12 -7.35
CA ALA A 14 -14.41 -23.19 -8.80
C ALA A 14 -13.72 -22.03 -9.54
N PHE A 15 -13.82 -20.78 -9.03
CA PHE A 15 -13.11 -19.62 -9.61
C PHE A 15 -11.58 -19.76 -9.51
N LEU A 16 -11.06 -20.07 -8.34
CA LEU A 16 -9.63 -20.34 -8.15
C LEU A 16 -9.20 -21.59 -8.94
N GLY A 17 -10.07 -22.58 -9.08
CA GLY A 17 -9.87 -23.74 -9.91
C GLY A 17 -9.80 -23.38 -11.40
N ALA A 18 -10.76 -22.61 -11.91
CA ALA A 18 -10.77 -22.12 -13.29
C ALA A 18 -9.59 -21.19 -13.58
N SER A 19 -9.29 -20.26 -12.68
CA SER A 19 -8.11 -19.39 -12.78
C SER A 19 -6.81 -20.19 -12.77
N ARG A 20 -6.70 -21.23 -11.95
CA ARG A 20 -5.55 -22.14 -11.93
C ARG A 20 -5.47 -22.98 -13.21
N LEU A 21 -6.59 -23.41 -13.78
CA LEU A 21 -6.60 -24.15 -15.03
C LEU A 21 -6.15 -23.28 -16.21
N ILE A 22 -6.62 -22.04 -16.30
CA ILE A 22 -6.29 -21.13 -17.39
C ILE A 22 -4.89 -20.52 -17.17
N PHE A 23 -4.72 -19.80 -16.07
CA PHE A 23 -3.49 -19.03 -15.78
C PHE A 23 -2.37 -19.89 -15.17
N GLY A 24 -2.66 -21.06 -14.66
CA GLY A 24 -1.70 -22.02 -14.13
C GLY A 24 -1.20 -23.03 -15.16
N SER A 25 -1.79 -23.09 -16.38
CA SER A 25 -1.37 -24.05 -17.40
C SER A 25 0.08 -23.80 -17.81
N PRO A 26 0.90 -24.86 -18.02
CA PRO A 26 2.28 -24.71 -18.49
C PRO A 26 2.39 -23.94 -19.80
N VAL A 27 1.42 -24.14 -20.71
CA VAL A 27 1.37 -23.48 -22.02
C VAL A 27 1.13 -21.99 -21.87
N PHE A 28 0.12 -21.59 -21.07
CA PHE A 28 -0.15 -20.17 -20.83
C PHE A 28 1.01 -19.48 -20.09
N ARG A 29 1.63 -20.16 -19.13
CA ARG A 29 2.83 -19.63 -18.46
C ARG A 29 4.01 -19.48 -19.41
N ALA A 30 4.23 -20.41 -20.32
CA ALA A 30 5.27 -20.31 -21.36
C ALA A 30 4.99 -19.13 -22.30
N PHE A 31 3.73 -18.95 -22.71
CA PHE A 31 3.29 -17.79 -23.48
C PHE A 31 3.56 -16.47 -22.74
N LEU A 32 3.15 -16.34 -21.47
CA LEU A 32 3.44 -15.14 -20.68
C LEU A 32 4.95 -14.93 -20.47
N ARG A 33 5.75 -15.98 -20.30
CA ARG A 33 7.22 -15.88 -20.20
C ARG A 33 7.84 -15.32 -21.47
N PHE A 34 7.34 -15.68 -22.62
CA PHE A 34 7.76 -15.05 -23.89
C PHE A 34 7.47 -13.54 -23.85
N GLY A 35 6.35 -13.13 -23.27
CA GLY A 35 5.97 -11.73 -23.06
C GLY A 35 6.91 -10.92 -22.14
N LEU A 36 7.80 -11.59 -21.38
CA LEU A 36 8.83 -10.91 -20.57
C LEU A 36 9.96 -10.35 -21.42
N ASN A 37 10.12 -10.81 -22.68
CA ASN A 37 11.15 -10.31 -23.56
C ASN A 37 10.98 -8.81 -23.78
N LYS A 38 12.08 -8.08 -23.61
CA LYS A 38 12.13 -6.64 -23.86
C LYS A 38 12.35 -6.37 -25.32
N THR A 39 11.60 -5.42 -25.84
CA THR A 39 11.75 -4.93 -27.22
C THR A 39 11.53 -3.42 -27.23
N VAL A 40 11.79 -2.80 -28.36
CA VAL A 40 11.45 -1.40 -28.63
C VAL A 40 10.30 -1.39 -29.62
N CYS A 41 9.18 -0.79 -29.23
CA CYS A 41 8.08 -0.45 -30.15
C CYS A 41 7.91 1.08 -30.12
N LEU A 42 7.55 1.65 -31.24
CA LEU A 42 7.21 3.06 -31.32
C LEU A 42 5.77 3.23 -30.83
N LEU A 43 5.54 4.22 -29.96
CA LEU A 43 4.26 4.47 -29.29
C LEU A 43 3.52 5.71 -29.83
N ASP A 44 4.12 6.43 -30.77
CA ASP A 44 3.58 7.64 -31.36
C ASP A 44 3.96 7.79 -32.85
N GLU A 45 3.27 8.69 -33.53
CA GLU A 45 3.53 9.00 -34.95
C GLU A 45 4.88 9.74 -35.16
N GLU A 46 5.45 10.32 -34.10
CA GLU A 46 6.73 11.06 -34.15
C GLU A 46 7.95 10.14 -33.99
N GLY A 47 7.74 8.84 -33.76
CA GLY A 47 8.82 7.85 -33.76
C GLY A 47 9.78 7.98 -32.58
N THR A 48 9.35 8.56 -31.47
CA THR A 48 10.17 8.63 -30.25
C THR A 48 10.47 7.20 -29.76
N ALA A 49 11.73 6.82 -29.85
CA ALA A 49 12.19 5.50 -29.39
C ALA A 49 11.94 5.39 -27.88
N SER A 50 10.96 4.58 -27.51
CA SER A 50 10.74 4.25 -26.11
C SER A 50 11.89 3.40 -25.56
N GLU A 51 12.20 3.54 -24.28
CA GLU A 51 13.09 2.58 -23.62
C GLU A 51 12.58 1.15 -23.81
N PRO A 52 13.47 0.13 -23.93
CA PRO A 52 13.04 -1.26 -24.10
C PRO A 52 12.10 -1.72 -22.98
N ARG A 53 10.87 -2.08 -23.33
CA ARG A 53 9.82 -2.58 -22.41
C ARG A 53 9.44 -4.02 -22.76
N SER A 54 8.75 -4.72 -21.85
CA SER A 54 8.25 -6.06 -22.10
C SER A 54 7.12 -6.05 -23.15
N LEU A 55 6.94 -7.16 -23.87
CA LEU A 55 5.78 -7.31 -24.76
C LEU A 55 4.45 -7.20 -24.00
N ILE A 56 4.42 -7.63 -22.73
CA ILE A 56 3.25 -7.43 -21.84
C ILE A 56 2.92 -5.94 -21.70
N TYR A 57 3.92 -5.09 -21.48
CA TYR A 57 3.73 -3.63 -21.39
C TYR A 57 3.10 -3.06 -22.67
N TYR A 58 3.58 -3.48 -23.83
CA TYR A 58 3.03 -3.03 -25.11
C TYR A 58 1.63 -3.56 -25.38
N SER A 59 1.30 -4.79 -24.96
CA SER A 59 -0.08 -5.31 -25.03
C SER A 59 -1.05 -4.44 -24.21
N LEU A 60 -0.63 -4.02 -23.01
CA LEU A 60 -1.42 -3.09 -22.19
C LEU A 60 -1.50 -1.69 -22.79
N SER A 61 -0.45 -1.24 -23.49
CA SER A 61 -0.48 0.05 -24.21
C SER A 61 -1.41 0.01 -25.41
N LYS A 62 -1.51 -1.11 -26.12
CA LYS A 62 -2.50 -1.34 -27.16
C LYS A 62 -3.92 -1.31 -26.59
N LEU A 63 -4.15 -1.98 -25.48
CA LEU A 63 -5.44 -1.97 -24.78
C LEU A 63 -5.84 -0.56 -24.31
N GLU A 64 -4.87 0.28 -23.95
CA GLU A 64 -5.05 1.72 -23.64
C GLU A 64 -5.46 2.55 -24.88
N GLY A 65 -5.35 1.99 -26.06
CA GLY A 65 -5.67 2.65 -27.35
C GLY A 65 -4.48 3.37 -28.01
N LYS A 66 -3.23 3.09 -27.58
CA LYS A 66 -2.03 3.68 -28.19
C LYS A 66 -1.67 2.98 -29.51
N PRO A 67 -1.32 3.73 -30.56
CA PRO A 67 -0.79 3.14 -31.77
C PRO A 67 0.56 2.49 -31.50
N LEU A 68 0.84 1.34 -32.10
CA LEU A 68 2.05 0.57 -31.91
C LEU A 68 2.69 0.22 -33.26
N GLN A 69 3.98 0.48 -33.39
CA GLN A 69 4.79 -0.04 -34.49
C GLN A 69 5.89 -0.93 -33.92
N CYS A 70 5.75 -2.24 -34.15
CA CYS A 70 6.64 -3.27 -33.64
C CYS A 70 7.05 -4.25 -34.76
N SER A 71 7.97 -5.17 -34.45
CA SER A 71 8.25 -6.31 -35.34
C SER A 71 7.03 -7.23 -35.46
N ALA A 72 6.92 -7.98 -36.56
CA ALA A 72 5.79 -8.88 -36.82
C ALA A 72 5.57 -9.91 -35.68
N SER A 73 6.65 -10.47 -35.13
CA SER A 73 6.56 -11.42 -34.01
C SER A 73 6.09 -10.76 -32.72
N ALA A 74 6.47 -9.52 -32.46
CA ALA A 74 6.00 -8.75 -31.31
C ALA A 74 4.50 -8.42 -31.46
N HIS A 75 4.06 -7.96 -32.66
CA HIS A 75 2.66 -7.72 -32.95
C HIS A 75 1.78 -8.95 -32.70
N PHE A 76 2.19 -10.10 -33.20
CA PHE A 76 1.45 -11.35 -33.01
C PHE A 76 1.23 -11.68 -31.53
N PHE A 77 2.26 -11.56 -30.69
CA PHE A 77 2.11 -11.75 -29.23
C PHE A 77 1.16 -10.73 -28.60
N ILE A 78 1.36 -9.44 -28.97
CA ILE A 78 0.58 -8.32 -28.45
C ILE A 78 -0.91 -8.53 -28.77
N ASP A 79 -1.24 -8.94 -29.99
CA ASP A 79 -2.61 -9.13 -30.44
C ASP A 79 -3.30 -10.29 -29.70
N ILE A 80 -2.57 -11.39 -29.51
CA ILE A 80 -3.09 -12.54 -28.75
C ILE A 80 -3.32 -12.18 -27.29
N LEU A 81 -2.38 -11.48 -26.64
CA LEU A 81 -2.54 -11.12 -25.23
C LEU A 81 -3.65 -10.07 -25.04
N ASP A 82 -3.77 -9.10 -25.94
CA ASP A 82 -4.88 -8.12 -25.94
C ASP A 82 -6.23 -8.87 -26.06
N LEU A 83 -6.35 -9.80 -26.98
CA LEU A 83 -7.56 -10.61 -27.14
C LEU A 83 -7.89 -11.41 -25.88
N ILE A 84 -6.91 -12.08 -25.27
CA ILE A 84 -7.09 -12.84 -24.03
C ILE A 84 -7.58 -11.93 -22.89
N ILE A 85 -6.98 -10.74 -22.75
CA ILE A 85 -7.40 -9.78 -21.70
C ILE A 85 -8.83 -9.32 -21.95
N ARG A 86 -9.19 -8.91 -23.18
CA ARG A 86 -10.55 -8.49 -23.53
C ARG A 86 -11.58 -9.59 -23.26
N LEU A 87 -11.31 -10.80 -23.69
CA LEU A 87 -12.18 -11.95 -23.42
C LEU A 87 -12.31 -12.21 -21.91
N SER A 88 -11.22 -12.13 -21.18
CA SER A 88 -11.23 -12.29 -19.72
C SER A 88 -12.08 -11.24 -19.03
N VAL A 89 -11.94 -9.96 -19.42
CA VAL A 89 -12.74 -8.86 -18.86
C VAL A 89 -14.23 -9.10 -19.08
N VAL A 90 -14.64 -9.44 -20.30
CA VAL A 90 -16.05 -9.73 -20.64
C VAL A 90 -16.56 -10.95 -19.88
N MET A 91 -15.77 -12.04 -19.85
CA MET A 91 -16.15 -13.29 -19.17
C MET A 91 -16.37 -13.09 -17.67
N PHE A 92 -15.67 -12.14 -17.05
CA PHE A 92 -15.84 -11.78 -15.64
C PHE A 92 -16.82 -10.62 -15.41
N GLY A 93 -17.62 -10.25 -16.44
CA GLY A 93 -18.65 -9.20 -16.33
C GLY A 93 -18.12 -7.78 -16.23
N GLY A 94 -16.85 -7.55 -16.59
CA GLY A 94 -16.21 -6.25 -16.62
C GLY A 94 -16.50 -5.48 -17.92
N SER A 95 -16.24 -4.18 -17.91
CA SER A 95 -16.30 -3.29 -19.06
C SER A 95 -14.90 -3.06 -19.64
N ILE A 96 -14.74 -3.27 -20.94
CA ILE A 96 -13.47 -2.96 -21.63
C ILE A 96 -13.15 -1.48 -21.52
N LYS A 97 -14.16 -0.61 -21.64
CA LYS A 97 -13.97 0.86 -21.52
C LYS A 97 -13.41 1.25 -20.15
N ASP A 98 -13.92 0.64 -19.08
CA ASP A 98 -13.43 0.91 -17.72
C ASP A 98 -11.97 0.49 -17.56
N VAL A 99 -11.57 -0.63 -18.19
CA VAL A 99 -10.18 -1.11 -18.19
C VAL A 99 -9.29 -0.17 -19.01
N GLU A 100 -9.74 0.27 -20.20
CA GLU A 100 -9.02 1.23 -21.05
C GLU A 100 -8.80 2.56 -20.31
N GLU A 101 -9.82 3.07 -19.63
CA GLU A 101 -9.74 4.29 -18.81
C GLU A 101 -8.80 4.10 -17.61
N ALA A 102 -8.92 2.99 -16.89
CA ALA A 102 -8.05 2.68 -15.76
C ALA A 102 -6.58 2.60 -16.17
N LEU A 103 -6.26 2.00 -17.33
CA LEU A 103 -4.89 1.88 -17.82
C LEU A 103 -4.23 3.22 -18.15
N ARG A 104 -5.02 4.28 -18.40
CA ARG A 104 -4.50 5.65 -18.58
C ARG A 104 -3.97 6.27 -17.28
N THR A 105 -4.40 5.73 -16.13
CA THR A 105 -3.90 6.20 -14.82
C THR A 105 -2.45 5.75 -14.64
N PRO A 106 -1.51 6.67 -14.35
CA PRO A 106 -0.14 6.33 -14.05
C PRO A 106 -0.05 5.23 -12.99
N GLY A 107 0.83 4.27 -13.18
CA GLY A 107 1.06 3.16 -12.27
C GLY A 107 0.10 1.97 -12.42
N ILE A 108 -1.15 2.13 -12.89
CA ILE A 108 -2.07 0.98 -13.07
C ILE A 108 -1.53 0.02 -14.11
N LYS A 109 -1.12 0.51 -15.27
CA LYS A 109 -0.51 -0.31 -16.33
C LYS A 109 0.70 -1.09 -15.82
N ARG A 110 1.60 -0.41 -15.09
CA ARG A 110 2.78 -1.05 -14.46
C ARG A 110 2.39 -2.10 -13.41
N GLY A 111 1.36 -1.82 -12.63
CA GLY A 111 0.82 -2.76 -11.64
C GLY A 111 0.27 -4.02 -12.29
N VAL A 112 -0.53 -3.88 -13.34
CA VAL A 112 -1.08 -5.01 -14.12
C VAL A 112 0.06 -5.79 -14.77
N GLU A 113 1.05 -5.12 -15.37
CA GLU A 113 2.25 -5.75 -15.90
C GLU A 113 2.96 -6.59 -14.83
N THR A 114 3.15 -6.04 -13.62
CA THR A 114 3.82 -6.74 -12.51
C THR A 114 3.06 -7.98 -12.05
N VAL A 115 1.71 -7.94 -12.04
CA VAL A 115 0.88 -9.11 -11.77
C VAL A 115 1.03 -10.16 -12.85
N LEU A 116 0.95 -9.78 -14.14
CA LEU A 116 1.12 -10.72 -15.26
C LEU A 116 2.52 -11.35 -15.28
N LYS A 117 3.57 -10.57 -14.98
CA LYS A 117 4.94 -11.09 -14.76
C LYS A 117 4.98 -12.09 -13.60
N GLY A 118 4.26 -11.80 -12.49
CA GLY A 118 4.14 -12.71 -11.36
C GLY A 118 3.49 -14.04 -11.76
N LEU A 119 2.42 -14.01 -12.56
CA LEU A 119 1.78 -15.22 -13.11
C LEU A 119 2.71 -16.00 -14.05
N ALA A 120 3.48 -15.30 -14.89
CA ALA A 120 4.45 -15.93 -15.78
C ALA A 120 5.54 -16.69 -15.00
N LEU A 121 6.09 -16.07 -13.95
CA LEU A 121 7.23 -16.60 -13.20
C LEU A 121 6.82 -17.64 -12.16
N TYR A 122 5.75 -17.36 -11.39
CA TYR A 122 5.38 -18.15 -10.21
C TYR A 122 4.09 -18.96 -10.39
N GLY A 123 3.33 -18.71 -11.48
CA GLY A 123 1.96 -19.23 -11.62
C GLY A 123 1.00 -18.53 -10.63
N VAL A 124 -0.20 -19.10 -10.48
CA VAL A 124 -1.18 -18.60 -9.51
C VAL A 124 -0.81 -19.08 -8.11
N THR A 125 -0.55 -18.13 -7.22
CA THR A 125 -0.27 -18.39 -5.79
C THR A 125 -1.25 -17.59 -4.91
N VAL A 126 -1.50 -18.06 -3.69
CA VAL A 126 -2.39 -17.40 -2.73
C VAL A 126 -1.64 -17.19 -1.39
N PRO A 127 -1.31 -15.94 -1.03
CA PRO A 127 -1.39 -14.72 -1.83
C PRO A 127 -0.46 -14.75 -3.05
N GLN A 128 -0.75 -13.91 -4.06
CA GLN A 128 0.07 -13.86 -5.27
C GLN A 128 1.48 -13.37 -4.98
N LYS A 129 2.48 -14.10 -5.49
CA LYS A 129 3.88 -13.69 -5.49
C LYS A 129 4.14 -12.74 -6.65
N LEU A 130 4.82 -11.64 -6.35
CA LEU A 130 5.18 -10.61 -7.34
C LEU A 130 6.70 -10.53 -7.52
N PRO A 131 7.20 -10.32 -8.75
CA PRO A 131 8.63 -10.15 -9.03
C PRO A 131 9.17 -8.82 -8.52
N ALA A 132 8.30 -7.82 -8.34
CA ALA A 132 8.58 -6.52 -7.76
C ALA A 132 7.48 -6.12 -6.77
N PRO A 133 7.71 -5.24 -5.81
CA PRO A 133 6.63 -4.64 -5.04
C PRO A 133 5.75 -3.78 -5.96
N PHE A 134 4.45 -3.75 -5.68
CA PHE A 134 3.54 -2.84 -6.35
C PHE A 134 3.88 -1.38 -5.98
N MET A 135 4.23 -1.14 -4.72
CA MET A 135 4.52 0.18 -4.19
C MET A 135 5.79 0.18 -3.34
N ILE A 136 6.58 1.22 -3.47
CA ILE A 136 7.63 1.59 -2.51
C ILE A 136 7.14 2.76 -1.68
N VAL A 137 7.23 2.63 -0.36
CA VAL A 137 7.17 3.76 0.55
C VAL A 137 8.60 4.20 0.81
N TRP A 138 8.94 5.38 0.31
CA TRP A 138 10.28 5.91 0.42
C TRP A 138 10.34 6.94 1.52
N ASP A 139 10.95 6.58 2.65
CA ASP A 139 11.31 7.53 3.70
C ASP A 139 12.42 8.44 3.15
N PHE A 140 12.01 9.54 2.54
CA PHE A 140 12.82 10.39 1.67
C PHE A 140 13.96 11.11 2.40
N THR A 141 13.70 11.48 3.64
CA THR A 141 14.62 12.11 4.58
C THR A 141 14.14 11.86 6.01
N ASN A 142 15.03 11.95 6.97
CA ASN A 142 14.64 11.99 8.38
C ASN A 142 14.35 13.43 8.87
N MET A 143 14.65 14.44 8.02
CA MET A 143 14.36 15.84 8.34
C MET A 143 12.85 16.06 8.46
N CYS A 144 12.43 16.71 9.54
CA CYS A 144 11.03 17.06 9.78
C CYS A 144 10.93 18.36 10.56
N ASN A 145 9.93 19.16 10.25
CA ASN A 145 9.59 20.40 10.94
C ASN A 145 8.59 20.20 12.09
N LEU A 146 8.12 18.96 12.34
CA LEU A 146 7.25 18.60 13.45
C LEU A 146 7.94 17.64 14.43
N ALA A 147 7.34 17.47 15.64
CA ALA A 147 7.87 16.63 16.72
C ALA A 147 6.80 15.63 17.25
N CYS A 148 6.05 15.01 16.34
CA CYS A 148 4.90 14.14 16.65
C CYS A 148 5.24 13.06 17.68
N ARG A 149 4.37 12.89 18.69
CA ARG A 149 4.53 11.88 19.75
C ARG A 149 4.46 10.45 19.21
N HIS A 150 3.65 10.21 18.19
CA HIS A 150 3.44 8.90 17.54
C HIS A 150 4.39 8.61 16.37
N CYS A 151 5.42 9.46 16.16
CA CYS A 151 6.30 9.33 15.00
C CYS A 151 6.99 7.96 14.94
N TYR A 152 6.77 7.22 13.85
CA TYR A 152 7.35 5.89 13.66
C TYR A 152 8.85 5.92 13.32
N ARG A 153 9.40 7.12 12.98
CA ARG A 153 10.79 7.30 12.57
C ARG A 153 11.68 8.02 13.58
N THR A 154 11.13 8.65 14.60
CA THR A 154 11.88 9.60 15.42
C THR A 154 12.49 10.73 14.58
N ALA A 155 11.69 11.21 13.62
CA ALA A 155 12.12 12.24 12.68
C ALA A 155 12.42 13.58 13.34
N GLY A 156 13.30 14.37 12.73
CA GLY A 156 13.72 15.69 13.20
C GLY A 156 14.85 16.25 12.34
N LYS A 157 16.10 15.91 12.63
CA LYS A 157 17.27 16.31 11.83
C LYS A 157 17.55 15.27 10.74
N PRO A 158 18.16 15.65 9.59
CA PRO A 158 18.67 14.70 8.61
C PRO A 158 19.63 13.71 9.28
N LEU A 159 19.61 12.46 8.82
CA LEU A 159 20.55 11.45 9.27
C LEU A 159 21.89 11.61 8.54
N PRO A 160 23.02 11.34 9.20
CA PRO A 160 24.27 11.14 8.49
C PRO A 160 24.13 10.05 7.42
N GLY A 161 24.62 10.32 6.21
CA GLY A 161 24.60 9.32 5.14
C GLY A 161 23.25 9.15 4.43
N GLU A 162 22.33 10.09 4.53
CA GLU A 162 21.15 10.10 3.63
C GLU A 162 21.59 10.07 2.16
N LEU A 163 20.74 9.50 1.29
CA LEU A 163 21.01 9.40 -0.13
C LEU A 163 21.19 10.80 -0.75
N THR A 164 22.24 10.96 -1.51
CA THR A 164 22.46 12.15 -2.34
C THR A 164 21.45 12.22 -3.48
N VAL A 165 21.28 13.37 -4.12
CA VAL A 165 20.37 13.52 -5.28
C VAL A 165 20.72 12.54 -6.40
N PHE A 166 22.01 12.27 -6.66
CA PHE A 166 22.45 11.32 -7.68
C PHE A 166 22.07 9.88 -7.33
N GLU A 167 22.20 9.48 -6.06
CA GLU A 167 21.78 8.16 -5.58
C GLU A 167 20.27 8.02 -5.64
N LYS A 168 19.52 9.07 -5.30
CA LYS A 168 18.06 9.12 -5.43
C LYS A 168 17.61 8.93 -6.88
N LEU A 169 18.25 9.62 -7.84
CA LEU A 169 17.98 9.48 -9.27
C LEU A 169 18.33 8.06 -9.77
N ARG A 170 19.46 7.51 -9.34
CA ARG A 170 19.82 6.11 -9.64
C ARG A 170 18.81 5.12 -9.08
N LEU A 171 18.29 5.37 -7.88
CA LEU A 171 17.22 4.54 -7.31
C LEU A 171 15.95 4.60 -8.16
N VAL A 172 15.57 5.77 -8.69
CA VAL A 172 14.42 5.89 -9.61
C VAL A 172 14.58 4.98 -10.82
N GLU A 173 15.78 4.99 -11.45
CA GLU A 173 16.09 4.11 -12.60
C GLU A 173 16.03 2.63 -12.20
N GLU A 174 16.49 2.29 -11.03
CA GLU A 174 16.47 0.91 -10.54
C GLU A 174 15.04 0.42 -10.28
N LEU A 175 14.21 1.23 -9.62
CA LEU A 175 12.80 0.91 -9.39
C LEU A 175 12.00 0.80 -10.69
N ASP A 176 12.33 1.63 -11.69
CA ASP A 176 11.73 1.52 -13.02
C ASP A 176 12.10 0.19 -13.70
N ARG A 177 13.37 -0.18 -13.70
CA ARG A 177 13.85 -1.42 -14.29
C ARG A 177 13.20 -2.67 -13.68
N VAL A 178 12.97 -2.66 -12.36
CA VAL A 178 12.33 -3.76 -11.63
C VAL A 178 10.83 -3.82 -11.90
N GLY A 179 10.19 -2.70 -12.23
CA GLY A 179 8.78 -2.63 -12.58
C GLY A 179 7.87 -2.25 -11.42
N VAL A 180 8.38 -1.47 -10.45
CA VAL A 180 7.55 -0.87 -9.37
C VAL A 180 6.51 0.04 -10.00
N ALA A 181 5.25 -0.03 -9.52
CA ALA A 181 4.14 0.73 -10.10
C ALA A 181 3.94 2.10 -9.44
N ALA A 182 4.14 2.19 -8.15
CA ALA A 182 3.89 3.40 -7.37
C ALA A 182 5.03 3.69 -6.39
N VAL A 183 5.28 4.97 -6.16
CA VAL A 183 6.21 5.43 -5.12
C VAL A 183 5.50 6.46 -4.26
N ALA A 184 5.44 6.20 -2.95
CA ALA A 184 4.93 7.12 -1.94
C ALA A 184 6.13 7.74 -1.20
N LEU A 185 6.37 9.02 -1.42
CA LEU A 185 7.38 9.78 -0.68
C LEU A 185 6.85 10.09 0.72
N SER A 186 7.61 9.70 1.75
CA SER A 186 7.27 9.79 3.17
C SER A 186 8.54 10.06 3.98
N GLY A 187 8.58 9.63 5.23
CA GLY A 187 9.75 9.72 6.11
C GLY A 187 9.58 10.69 7.25
N GLY A 188 10.45 11.70 7.33
CA GLY A 188 10.22 12.90 8.11
C GLY A 188 9.13 13.74 7.45
N GLU A 189 9.53 14.82 6.80
CA GLU A 189 8.63 15.59 5.93
C GLU A 189 9.28 15.75 4.55
N PRO A 190 8.84 14.99 3.54
CA PRO A 190 9.51 15.00 2.23
C PRO A 190 9.45 16.34 1.52
N THR A 191 8.37 17.12 1.73
CA THR A 191 8.12 18.36 0.99
C THR A 191 9.07 19.50 1.36
N ILE A 192 9.75 19.43 2.51
CA ILE A 192 10.74 20.44 2.91
C ILE A 192 12.14 20.15 2.39
N HIS A 193 12.37 18.96 1.79
CA HIS A 193 13.68 18.59 1.27
C HIS A 193 13.93 19.20 -0.13
N LEU A 194 15.13 19.72 -0.36
CA LEU A 194 15.48 20.42 -1.61
C LEU A 194 15.31 19.57 -2.88
N ASP A 195 15.58 18.27 -2.79
CA ASP A 195 15.48 17.35 -3.94
C ASP A 195 14.05 16.92 -4.25
N TYR A 196 13.05 17.29 -3.43
CA TYR A 196 11.70 16.75 -3.51
C TYR A 196 11.09 16.87 -4.92
N LEU A 197 11.00 18.08 -5.46
CA LEU A 197 10.42 18.32 -6.80
C LEU A 197 11.22 17.64 -7.91
N THR A 198 12.54 17.58 -7.79
CA THR A 198 13.42 16.89 -8.74
C THR A 198 13.07 15.41 -8.83
N ILE A 199 12.88 14.77 -7.68
CA ILE A 199 12.58 13.33 -7.63
C ILE A 199 11.11 13.04 -8.03
N VAL A 200 10.15 13.88 -7.64
CA VAL A 200 8.76 13.79 -8.13
C VAL A 200 8.75 13.82 -9.67
N LYS A 201 9.44 14.78 -10.29
CA LYS A 201 9.55 14.90 -11.74
C LYS A 201 10.23 13.69 -12.39
N ALA A 202 11.30 13.18 -11.79
CA ALA A 202 11.99 11.99 -12.30
C ALA A 202 11.10 10.74 -12.26
N LEU A 203 10.37 10.52 -11.16
CA LEU A 203 9.41 9.42 -11.00
C LEU A 203 8.27 9.54 -12.03
N ALA A 204 7.67 10.72 -12.15
CA ALA A 204 6.57 10.96 -13.09
C ALA A 204 6.99 10.72 -14.53
N LYS A 205 8.19 11.18 -14.93
CA LYS A 205 8.76 10.95 -16.27
C LYS A 205 8.88 9.47 -16.61
N LYS A 206 9.14 8.61 -15.61
CA LYS A 206 9.20 7.15 -15.77
C LYS A 206 7.82 6.48 -15.72
N GLY A 207 6.74 7.25 -15.54
CA GLY A 207 5.36 6.73 -15.48
C GLY A 207 4.99 6.02 -14.19
N PHE A 208 5.64 6.34 -13.07
CA PHE A 208 5.19 5.90 -11.76
C PHE A 208 3.92 6.65 -11.34
N TYR A 209 3.08 6.00 -10.54
CA TYR A 209 2.12 6.72 -9.72
C TYR A 209 2.86 7.33 -8.54
N VAL A 210 2.92 8.66 -8.49
CA VAL A 210 3.67 9.39 -7.46
C VAL A 210 2.73 9.88 -6.38
N ALA A 211 2.93 9.42 -5.15
CA ALA A 211 2.18 9.82 -3.98
C ALA A 211 3.11 10.52 -2.97
N THR A 212 2.54 11.37 -2.13
CA THR A 212 3.25 11.99 -1.01
C THR A 212 2.41 11.93 0.25
N ALA A 213 2.99 11.38 1.33
CA ALA A 213 2.48 11.49 2.68
C ALA A 213 3.16 12.69 3.36
N THR A 214 2.38 13.65 3.84
CA THR A 214 2.88 14.94 4.33
C THR A 214 2.13 15.41 5.58
N ASN A 215 2.79 16.22 6.38
CA ASN A 215 2.14 16.97 7.47
C ASN A 215 1.37 18.22 6.95
N GLY A 216 1.41 18.49 5.66
CA GLY A 216 0.68 19.58 5.01
C GLY A 216 1.33 20.96 5.11
N TRP A 217 2.40 21.12 5.88
CA TRP A 217 2.98 22.43 6.17
C TRP A 217 3.31 23.25 4.92
N ARG A 218 4.03 22.66 3.97
CA ARG A 218 4.39 23.32 2.71
C ARG A 218 3.19 23.48 1.78
N PHE A 219 2.34 22.50 1.71
CA PHE A 219 1.16 22.48 0.82
C PHE A 219 -0.01 23.33 1.29
N ALA A 220 0.08 23.94 2.49
CA ALA A 220 -0.77 25.04 2.90
C ALA A 220 -0.60 26.27 1.99
N ASP A 221 0.56 26.42 1.34
CA ASP A 221 0.77 27.32 0.21
C ASP A 221 0.33 26.62 -1.08
N ILE A 222 -0.68 27.17 -1.75
CA ILE A 222 -1.25 26.56 -2.95
C ILE A 222 -0.28 26.53 -4.13
N ASP A 223 0.66 27.47 -4.20
CA ASP A 223 1.63 27.52 -5.30
C ASP A 223 2.72 26.46 -5.12
N GLU A 224 3.08 26.12 -3.87
CA GLU A 224 3.92 24.95 -3.59
C GLU A 224 3.25 23.64 -4.02
N LEU A 225 1.96 23.48 -3.74
CA LEU A 225 1.22 22.29 -4.18
C LEU A 225 1.07 22.24 -5.70
N LYS A 226 0.79 23.36 -6.36
CA LYS A 226 0.75 23.43 -7.85
C LYS A 226 2.07 22.99 -8.46
N ARG A 227 3.20 23.48 -7.96
CA ARG A 227 4.53 23.06 -8.45
C ARG A 227 4.75 21.55 -8.32
N ALA A 228 4.26 20.94 -7.24
CA ALA A 228 4.33 19.49 -7.07
C ALA A 228 3.43 18.74 -8.07
N VAL A 229 2.21 19.24 -8.32
CA VAL A 229 1.29 18.69 -9.35
C VAL A 229 1.89 18.81 -10.74
N GLU A 230 2.45 19.97 -11.09
CA GLU A 230 3.14 20.20 -12.37
C GLU A 230 4.38 19.31 -12.54
N ALA A 231 5.06 18.98 -11.45
CA ALA A 231 6.15 18.00 -11.44
C ALA A 231 5.67 16.56 -11.62
N GLY A 232 4.35 16.29 -11.47
CA GLY A 232 3.71 15.00 -11.70
C GLY A 232 3.26 14.27 -10.44
N LEU A 233 3.02 14.97 -9.33
CA LEU A 233 2.37 14.42 -8.15
C LEU A 233 0.93 13.99 -8.49
N ASN A 234 0.57 12.73 -8.22
CA ASN A 234 -0.75 12.18 -8.51
C ASN A 234 -1.66 12.13 -7.28
N TYR A 235 -1.08 12.01 -6.08
CA TYR A 235 -1.84 11.82 -4.86
C TYR A 235 -1.13 12.44 -3.66
N VAL A 236 -1.91 13.06 -2.78
CA VAL A 236 -1.42 13.57 -1.51
C VAL A 236 -2.22 12.99 -0.34
N GLU A 237 -1.51 12.53 0.68
CA GLU A 237 -2.08 12.09 1.94
C GLU A 237 -1.64 13.05 3.04
N VAL A 238 -2.59 13.83 3.57
CA VAL A 238 -2.30 14.86 4.57
C VAL A 238 -2.70 14.37 5.95
N SER A 239 -1.80 14.50 6.87
CA SER A 239 -1.97 14.00 8.22
C SER A 239 -2.76 14.97 9.11
N VAL A 240 -3.92 14.52 9.62
CA VAL A 240 -4.77 15.22 10.61
C VAL A 240 -5.19 14.24 11.68
N ASP A 241 -4.72 14.41 12.93
CA ASP A 241 -4.93 13.42 14.00
C ASP A 241 -6.06 13.81 14.99
N SER A 242 -6.69 14.96 14.81
CA SER A 242 -7.82 15.42 15.64
C SER A 242 -8.66 16.44 14.88
N ALA A 243 -9.95 16.51 15.17
CA ALA A 243 -10.82 17.59 14.73
C ALA A 243 -10.54 18.89 15.50
N SER A 244 -9.98 18.80 16.72
CA SER A 244 -9.58 19.92 17.55
C SER A 244 -8.17 20.41 17.17
N PRO A 245 -8.00 21.71 16.80
CA PRO A 245 -6.68 22.29 16.54
C PRO A 245 -5.69 22.07 17.69
N LYS A 246 -6.12 22.37 18.90
CA LYS A 246 -5.27 22.25 20.10
C LYS A 246 -4.80 20.80 20.30
N LYS A 247 -5.71 19.84 20.23
CA LYS A 247 -5.41 18.42 20.45
C LYS A 247 -4.49 17.85 19.35
N HIS A 248 -4.69 18.28 18.10
CA HIS A 248 -3.80 17.94 16.99
C HIS A 248 -2.39 18.49 17.21
N ASP A 249 -2.28 19.80 17.51
CA ASP A 249 -1.00 20.49 17.65
C ASP A 249 -0.19 19.90 18.82
N GLU A 250 -0.84 19.62 19.97
CA GLU A 250 -0.22 18.93 21.10
C GLU A 250 0.30 17.53 20.72
N PHE A 251 -0.45 16.77 19.92
CA PHE A 251 -0.04 15.44 19.51
C PHE A 251 1.09 15.45 18.47
N ARG A 252 1.15 16.51 17.64
CA ARG A 252 2.19 16.72 16.62
C ARG A 252 3.33 17.62 17.07
N GLY A 253 3.22 18.22 18.25
CA GLY A 253 4.30 18.94 18.93
C GLY A 253 4.64 20.31 18.34
N VAL A 254 3.78 20.88 17.48
CA VAL A 254 3.98 22.22 16.89
C VAL A 254 2.64 22.92 16.72
N GLU A 255 2.52 24.10 17.35
CA GLU A 255 1.35 24.98 17.22
C GLU A 255 1.16 25.45 15.77
N GLY A 256 -0.09 25.52 15.32
CA GLY A 256 -0.46 25.90 13.96
C GLY A 256 -0.33 24.76 12.93
N SER A 257 0.08 23.57 13.33
CA SER A 257 0.19 22.43 12.42
C SER A 257 -1.18 21.97 11.90
N TRP A 258 -2.23 22.08 12.71
CA TRP A 258 -3.60 21.76 12.29
C TRP A 258 -4.09 22.67 11.17
N GLN A 259 -3.94 23.99 11.34
CA GLN A 259 -4.35 24.97 10.34
C GLN A 259 -3.64 24.74 9.00
N ARG A 260 -2.34 24.42 9.06
CA ARG A 260 -1.55 24.10 7.86
C ARG A 260 -2.03 22.82 7.17
N ALA A 261 -2.29 21.76 7.93
CA ALA A 261 -2.76 20.49 7.40
C ALA A 261 -4.16 20.62 6.76
N VAL A 262 -5.10 21.28 7.44
CA VAL A 262 -6.45 21.55 6.90
C VAL A 262 -6.35 22.40 5.64
N LYS A 263 -5.54 23.46 5.65
CA LYS A 263 -5.32 24.31 4.47
C LYS A 263 -4.74 23.54 3.28
N ALA A 264 -3.82 22.63 3.52
CA ALA A 264 -3.27 21.74 2.47
C ALA A 264 -4.35 20.85 1.85
N LEU A 265 -5.28 20.31 2.66
CA LEU A 265 -6.44 19.54 2.16
C LEU A 265 -7.39 20.40 1.34
N GLU A 266 -7.74 21.61 1.81
CA GLU A 266 -8.56 22.56 1.03
C GLU A 266 -7.91 22.87 -0.33
N ASN A 267 -6.59 23.09 -0.36
CA ASN A 267 -5.84 23.33 -1.58
C ASN A 267 -5.86 22.11 -2.52
N ALA A 268 -5.72 20.90 -1.98
CA ALA A 268 -5.81 19.67 -2.76
C ALA A 268 -7.21 19.47 -3.39
N VAL A 269 -8.27 19.72 -2.61
CA VAL A 269 -9.67 19.72 -3.09
C VAL A 269 -9.84 20.75 -4.21
N LYS A 270 -9.36 21.99 -3.98
CA LYS A 270 -9.48 23.10 -4.96
C LYS A 270 -8.77 22.78 -6.29
N LEU A 271 -7.64 22.09 -6.24
CA LEU A 271 -6.87 21.70 -7.44
C LEU A 271 -7.39 20.41 -8.09
N GLY A 272 -8.39 19.74 -7.51
CA GLY A 272 -8.87 18.45 -8.00
C GLY A 272 -7.82 17.33 -7.91
N LEU A 273 -6.75 17.51 -7.10
CA LEU A 273 -5.75 16.50 -6.89
C LEU A 273 -6.34 15.33 -6.09
N SER A 274 -6.04 14.10 -6.47
CA SER A 274 -6.43 12.94 -5.66
C SER A 274 -5.80 13.04 -4.26
N HIS A 275 -6.61 12.91 -3.21
CA HIS A 275 -6.15 13.17 -1.84
C HIS A 275 -6.85 12.31 -0.80
N ALA A 276 -6.24 12.23 0.38
CA ALA A 276 -6.89 11.71 1.59
C ALA A 276 -6.46 12.49 2.83
N MET A 277 -7.32 12.46 3.84
CA MET A 277 -6.98 12.78 5.22
C MET A 277 -6.49 11.50 5.90
N ALA A 278 -5.33 11.55 6.56
CA ALA A 278 -4.72 10.44 7.28
C ALA A 278 -4.70 10.72 8.78
N THR A 279 -5.19 9.79 9.58
CA THR A 279 -5.28 9.91 11.04
C THR A 279 -4.67 8.69 11.71
N THR A 280 -3.68 8.86 12.57
CA THR A 280 -3.18 7.77 13.41
C THR A 280 -4.04 7.65 14.66
N ILE A 281 -4.74 6.51 14.80
CA ILE A 281 -5.65 6.29 15.92
C ILE A 281 -4.95 5.64 17.11
N THR A 282 -5.13 6.28 18.25
CA THR A 282 -4.71 5.84 19.59
C THR A 282 -5.85 6.11 20.59
N ARG A 283 -5.69 5.76 21.88
CA ARG A 283 -6.63 6.18 22.92
C ARG A 283 -6.74 7.68 23.09
N TYR A 284 -5.77 8.45 22.56
CA TYR A 284 -5.79 9.91 22.63
C TYR A 284 -6.91 10.53 21.77
N ASN A 285 -7.31 9.86 20.68
CA ASN A 285 -8.23 10.43 19.67
C ASN A 285 -9.28 9.45 19.13
N VAL A 286 -9.40 8.24 19.68
CA VAL A 286 -10.38 7.25 19.22
C VAL A 286 -11.82 7.69 19.44
N ASP A 287 -12.06 8.57 20.38
CA ASP A 287 -13.35 9.20 20.66
C ASP A 287 -13.79 10.20 19.58
N GLU A 288 -12.83 10.78 18.83
CA GLU A 288 -13.08 11.80 17.80
C GLU A 288 -13.27 11.24 16.38
N VAL A 289 -13.47 9.95 16.20
CA VAL A 289 -13.53 9.34 14.85
C VAL A 289 -14.62 9.99 14.00
N GLU A 290 -15.81 10.21 14.54
CA GLU A 290 -16.93 10.84 13.85
C GLU A 290 -16.66 12.32 13.59
N ASP A 291 -16.09 13.05 14.55
CA ASP A 291 -15.73 14.47 14.40
C ASP A 291 -14.66 14.67 13.31
N ILE A 292 -13.70 13.76 13.23
CA ILE A 292 -12.67 13.76 12.16
C ILE A 292 -13.31 13.51 10.79
N LEU A 293 -14.29 12.61 10.71
CA LEU A 293 -15.04 12.37 9.47
C LEU A 293 -15.90 13.57 9.09
N ASP A 294 -16.53 14.25 10.07
CA ASP A 294 -17.31 15.46 9.85
C ASP A 294 -16.41 16.62 9.37
N LEU A 295 -15.22 16.77 9.96
CA LEU A 295 -14.21 17.72 9.48
C LEU A 295 -13.80 17.41 8.03
N ALA A 296 -13.49 16.16 7.71
CA ALA A 296 -13.10 15.76 6.35
C ALA A 296 -14.22 16.07 5.34
N GLU A 297 -15.47 15.78 5.70
CA GLU A 297 -16.66 16.05 4.86
C GLU A 297 -16.86 17.54 4.65
N SER A 298 -16.69 18.37 5.69
CA SER A 298 -16.80 19.83 5.63
C SER A 298 -15.76 20.49 4.71
N ILE A 299 -14.56 19.92 4.62
CA ILE A 299 -13.48 20.36 3.71
C ILE A 299 -13.74 19.90 2.27
N GLY A 300 -14.57 18.87 2.07
CA GLY A 300 -14.80 18.22 0.77
C GLY A 300 -13.85 17.05 0.51
N VAL A 301 -13.15 16.56 1.53
CA VAL A 301 -12.33 15.34 1.47
C VAL A 301 -13.23 14.12 1.43
N ARG A 302 -13.04 13.27 0.39
CA ARG A 302 -13.86 12.07 0.19
C ARG A 302 -13.21 10.78 0.64
N ARG A 303 -11.93 10.82 1.02
CA ARG A 303 -11.17 9.66 1.48
C ARG A 303 -10.51 9.95 2.81
N VAL A 304 -10.77 9.09 3.81
CA VAL A 304 -10.10 9.14 5.12
C VAL A 304 -9.45 7.79 5.39
N VAL A 305 -8.18 7.82 5.79
CA VAL A 305 -7.40 6.63 6.12
C VAL A 305 -7.04 6.66 7.60
N PHE A 306 -7.58 5.75 8.37
CA PHE A 306 -7.27 5.57 9.77
C PHE A 306 -6.07 4.63 9.94
N PHE A 307 -4.93 5.19 10.27
CA PHE A 307 -3.71 4.43 10.50
C PHE A 307 -3.78 3.68 11.83
N ASN A 308 -3.52 2.39 11.74
CA ASN A 308 -3.35 1.55 12.91
C ASN A 308 -2.05 1.90 13.62
N PHE A 309 -2.11 2.49 14.81
CA PHE A 309 -0.91 2.84 15.57
C PHE A 309 -0.06 1.60 15.84
N ILE A 310 1.24 1.72 15.61
CA ILE A 310 2.25 0.70 15.87
C ILE A 310 3.34 1.36 16.70
N PRO A 311 3.62 0.86 17.93
CA PRO A 311 4.61 1.46 18.82
C PRO A 311 6.04 1.16 18.32
N THR A 312 6.52 2.04 17.44
CA THR A 312 7.87 2.02 16.88
C THR A 312 8.39 3.44 16.73
N GLY A 313 9.70 3.64 16.67
CA GLY A 313 10.30 4.97 16.74
C GLY A 313 9.91 5.69 18.02
N ARG A 314 9.67 7.01 17.97
CA ARG A 314 9.17 7.80 19.11
C ARG A 314 7.80 7.35 19.60
N GLY A 315 6.98 6.74 18.71
CA GLY A 315 5.71 6.15 19.10
C GLY A 315 5.85 5.02 20.13
N GLY A 316 7.04 4.44 20.30
CA GLY A 316 7.32 3.49 21.40
C GLY A 316 7.12 4.10 22.78
N ASP A 317 7.39 5.41 22.95
CA ASP A 317 7.27 6.12 24.23
C ASP A 317 5.81 6.28 24.68
N ILE A 318 4.86 6.13 23.76
CA ILE A 318 3.41 6.23 24.02
C ILE A 318 2.67 4.91 23.81
N ILE A 319 3.34 3.78 24.00
CA ILE A 319 2.75 2.44 23.83
C ILE A 319 1.47 2.24 24.66
N ASP A 320 1.34 2.93 25.79
CA ASP A 320 0.16 2.87 26.65
C ASP A 320 -1.10 3.49 26.04
N LEU A 321 -0.92 4.34 25.02
CA LEU A 321 -2.02 4.87 24.21
C LEU A 321 -2.48 3.90 23.11
N ASP A 322 -1.86 2.73 22.96
CA ASP A 322 -2.30 1.75 21.99
C ASP A 322 -3.64 1.12 22.38
N LEU A 323 -4.51 0.95 21.38
CA LEU A 323 -5.82 0.32 21.58
C LEU A 323 -5.63 -1.17 21.92
N ASP A 324 -6.36 -1.64 22.91
CA ASP A 324 -6.45 -3.07 23.16
C ASP A 324 -7.23 -3.83 22.05
N PRO A 325 -7.25 -5.17 22.07
CA PRO A 325 -7.94 -5.93 21.03
C PRO A 325 -9.45 -5.66 20.92
N PHE A 326 -10.12 -5.32 22.02
CA PHE A 326 -11.56 -5.05 22.04
C PHE A 326 -11.85 -3.63 21.53
N GLU A 327 -11.10 -2.63 22.00
CA GLU A 327 -11.19 -1.24 21.53
C GLU A 327 -10.93 -1.17 20.03
N ARG A 328 -9.95 -1.92 19.54
CA ARG A 328 -9.59 -1.99 18.12
C ARG A 328 -10.68 -2.69 17.29
N GLU A 329 -11.25 -3.76 17.79
CA GLU A 329 -12.36 -4.45 17.13
C GLU A 329 -13.56 -3.51 17.01
N GLU A 330 -13.89 -2.77 18.09
CA GLU A 330 -14.98 -1.79 18.07
C GLU A 330 -14.71 -0.63 17.12
N LEU A 331 -13.48 -0.09 17.11
CA LEU A 331 -13.09 0.91 16.13
C LEU A 331 -13.35 0.42 14.69
N MET A 332 -12.88 -0.78 14.34
CA MET A 332 -13.07 -1.32 12.99
C MET A 332 -14.55 -1.51 12.64
N ARG A 333 -15.39 -1.88 13.62
CA ARG A 333 -16.85 -1.98 13.45
C ARG A 333 -17.49 -0.62 13.24
N ARG A 334 -17.05 0.42 14.00
CA ARG A 334 -17.49 1.82 13.81
C ARG A 334 -17.10 2.29 12.40
N LEU A 335 -15.86 2.12 11.98
CA LEU A 335 -15.40 2.53 10.63
C LEU A 335 -16.23 1.87 9.52
N TYR A 336 -16.58 0.59 9.66
CA TYR A 336 -17.44 -0.09 8.70
C TYR A 336 -18.85 0.49 8.66
N LYS A 337 -19.46 0.80 9.83
CA LYS A 337 -20.78 1.45 9.93
C LYS A 337 -20.75 2.84 9.28
N GLU A 338 -19.73 3.65 9.58
CA GLU A 338 -19.57 4.99 9.01
C GLU A 338 -19.38 4.93 7.49
N MET A 339 -18.59 3.99 6.98
CA MET A 339 -18.43 3.77 5.54
C MET A 339 -19.75 3.43 4.83
N LYS A 340 -20.68 2.75 5.52
CA LYS A 340 -22.04 2.46 5.00
C LYS A 340 -22.96 3.67 5.05
N ARG A 341 -22.79 4.53 6.05
CA ARG A 341 -23.65 5.69 6.32
C ARG A 341 -23.26 6.90 5.46
N ARG A 342 -21.96 7.12 5.27
CA ARG A 342 -21.41 8.28 4.58
C ARG A 342 -21.11 7.98 3.11
N ARG A 343 -21.12 9.03 2.28
CA ARG A 343 -20.65 8.97 0.88
C ARG A 343 -19.13 9.22 0.83
N MET A 344 -18.37 8.52 1.68
CA MET A 344 -16.92 8.64 1.82
C MET A 344 -16.25 7.28 1.69
N GLU A 345 -15.00 7.30 1.25
CA GLU A 345 -14.10 6.17 1.30
C GLU A 345 -13.41 6.16 2.66
N ILE A 346 -13.75 5.22 3.53
CA ILE A 346 -13.19 5.10 4.88
C ILE A 346 -12.38 3.80 4.94
N TYR A 347 -11.06 3.95 5.12
CA TYR A 347 -10.12 2.84 5.16
C TYR A 347 -9.35 2.80 6.48
N THR A 348 -8.73 1.66 6.75
CA THR A 348 -7.73 1.54 7.81
C THR A 348 -6.58 0.65 7.38
N THR A 349 -5.39 0.94 7.90
CA THR A 349 -4.19 0.13 7.67
C THR A 349 -4.15 -1.13 8.53
N ALA A 350 -5.15 -1.36 9.40
CA ALA A 350 -5.27 -2.56 10.21
C ALA A 350 -5.67 -3.78 9.35
N PRO A 351 -4.83 -4.81 9.17
CA PRO A 351 -5.18 -5.98 8.35
C PRO A 351 -6.42 -6.73 8.86
N GLN A 352 -6.72 -6.62 10.15
CA GLN A 352 -7.90 -7.22 10.78
C GLN A 352 -9.22 -6.68 10.21
N TYR A 353 -9.21 -5.47 9.64
CA TYR A 353 -10.37 -4.86 9.02
C TYR A 353 -10.95 -5.74 7.91
N GLY A 354 -10.08 -6.39 7.09
CA GLY A 354 -10.51 -7.35 6.10
C GLY A 354 -11.39 -8.47 6.68
N ARG A 355 -11.03 -9.00 7.84
CA ARG A 355 -11.86 -9.98 8.56
C ARG A 355 -13.16 -9.38 9.07
N VAL A 356 -13.09 -8.20 9.67
CA VAL A 356 -14.28 -7.53 10.24
C VAL A 356 -15.32 -7.26 9.16
N VAL A 357 -14.90 -6.73 8.02
CA VAL A 357 -15.78 -6.45 6.87
C VAL A 357 -16.45 -7.74 6.37
N VAL A 358 -15.67 -8.81 6.16
CA VAL A 358 -16.23 -10.12 5.75
C VAL A 358 -17.26 -10.65 6.75
N GLN A 359 -17.01 -10.51 8.04
CA GLN A 359 -17.93 -10.97 9.07
C GLN A 359 -19.22 -10.14 9.15
N LEU A 360 -19.10 -8.80 9.07
CA LEU A 360 -20.25 -7.90 9.16
C LEU A 360 -21.11 -7.91 7.89
N SER A 361 -20.49 -8.03 6.72
CA SER A 361 -21.18 -8.15 5.42
C SER A 361 -21.68 -9.57 5.13
N ARG A 362 -21.44 -10.53 6.01
CA ARG A 362 -21.73 -11.97 5.77
C ARG A 362 -21.06 -12.53 4.51
N GLY A 363 -19.90 -11.96 4.15
CA GLY A 363 -19.11 -12.37 2.99
C GLY A 363 -19.46 -11.66 1.68
N GLU A 364 -20.33 -10.65 1.71
CA GLU A 364 -20.71 -9.88 0.52
C GLU A 364 -19.68 -8.79 0.19
N GLU A 365 -18.85 -8.39 1.15
CA GLU A 365 -17.82 -7.37 0.98
C GLU A 365 -16.50 -7.85 1.56
N VAL A 366 -15.42 -7.34 1.00
CA VAL A 366 -14.05 -7.54 1.50
C VAL A 366 -13.28 -6.24 1.45
N ALA A 367 -12.43 -6.04 2.44
CA ALA A 367 -11.51 -4.91 2.52
C ALA A 367 -10.07 -5.43 2.67
N PRO A 368 -9.38 -5.74 1.58
CA PRO A 368 -7.98 -6.11 1.65
C PRO A 368 -7.12 -4.85 1.80
N THR A 369 -6.87 -4.41 3.00
CA THR A 369 -6.07 -3.23 3.38
C THR A 369 -6.65 -1.87 2.97
N HIS A 370 -6.30 -1.28 1.84
CA HIS A 370 -6.60 0.12 1.50
C HIS A 370 -7.78 0.34 0.55
N PHE A 371 -8.62 -0.66 0.35
CA PHE A 371 -9.85 -0.51 -0.43
C PHE A 371 -10.92 -1.52 0.00
N VAL A 372 -12.18 -1.21 -0.27
CA VAL A 372 -13.30 -2.12 -0.06
C VAL A 372 -13.85 -2.51 -1.42
N ALA A 373 -13.98 -3.81 -1.64
CA ALA A 373 -14.63 -4.35 -2.82
C ALA A 373 -15.96 -4.99 -2.43
N ARG A 374 -17.00 -4.77 -3.25
CA ARG A 374 -18.37 -5.24 -3.04
C ARG A 374 -18.74 -6.24 -4.11
N GLY A 375 -19.58 -7.21 -3.75
CA GLY A 375 -20.23 -8.13 -4.69
C GLY A 375 -19.70 -9.56 -4.62
N ASP A 376 -19.89 -10.31 -5.66
CA ASP A 376 -19.68 -11.69 -6.00
C ASP A 376 -18.52 -12.43 -5.26
N PRO A 377 -18.54 -13.79 -5.16
CA PRO A 377 -17.43 -14.66 -4.74
C PRO A 377 -16.07 -14.36 -5.37
N ILE A 378 -16.05 -13.79 -6.58
CA ILE A 378 -14.86 -13.29 -7.28
C ILE A 378 -14.10 -12.27 -6.41
N VAL A 379 -14.81 -11.36 -5.76
CA VAL A 379 -14.22 -10.30 -4.92
C VAL A 379 -13.48 -10.87 -3.71
N THR A 380 -14.04 -11.90 -3.08
CA THR A 380 -13.37 -12.60 -1.98
C THR A 380 -12.11 -13.33 -2.46
N ALA A 381 -12.17 -13.94 -3.65
CA ALA A 381 -11.00 -14.57 -4.25
C ALA A 381 -9.89 -13.55 -4.59
N ILE A 382 -10.27 -12.37 -5.08
CA ILE A 382 -9.31 -11.26 -5.32
C ILE A 382 -8.69 -10.81 -4.01
N ALA A 383 -9.45 -10.70 -2.93
CA ALA A 383 -8.92 -10.33 -1.62
C ALA A 383 -7.93 -11.36 -1.06
N GLU A 384 -8.18 -12.66 -1.24
CA GLU A 384 -7.23 -13.71 -0.89
C GLU A 384 -5.98 -13.69 -1.78
N PHE A 385 -6.15 -13.39 -3.08
CA PHE A 385 -5.07 -13.25 -4.05
C PHE A 385 -4.16 -12.07 -3.69
N ILE A 386 -4.72 -10.92 -3.35
CA ILE A 386 -3.98 -9.75 -2.86
C ILE A 386 -3.40 -10.05 -1.47
N GLY A 387 -4.16 -10.71 -0.60
CA GLY A 387 -3.81 -10.99 0.80
C GLY A 387 -3.93 -9.77 1.70
N GLY A 388 -3.86 -9.94 3.00
CA GLY A 388 -3.95 -8.87 3.99
C GLY A 388 -2.68 -8.01 4.09
N CYS A 389 -1.95 -8.08 5.22
CA CYS A 389 -0.71 -7.31 5.40
C CYS A 389 0.23 -7.43 4.19
N GLY A 390 0.53 -6.28 3.57
CA GLY A 390 1.33 -6.19 2.35
C GLY A 390 2.83 -6.12 2.56
N ALA A 391 3.31 -6.01 3.81
CA ALA A 391 4.72 -5.89 4.16
C ALA A 391 5.57 -6.98 3.51
N GLY A 392 6.61 -6.60 2.75
CA GLY A 392 7.50 -7.51 2.05
C GLY A 392 6.86 -8.36 0.94
N ARG A 393 5.60 -8.09 0.58
CA ARG A 393 4.85 -8.84 -0.44
C ARG A 393 4.31 -7.96 -1.56
N ILE A 394 3.60 -6.89 -1.21
CA ILE A 394 3.00 -5.93 -2.14
C ILE A 394 3.79 -4.63 -2.10
N TYR A 395 4.36 -4.29 -0.96
CA TYR A 395 5.20 -3.12 -0.80
C TYR A 395 6.43 -3.42 0.07
N ALA A 396 7.41 -2.54 -0.04
CA ALA A 396 8.57 -2.43 0.84
C ALA A 396 8.83 -0.95 1.15
N ALA A 397 9.67 -0.69 2.14
CA ALA A 397 10.14 0.66 2.43
C ALA A 397 11.63 0.79 2.11
N ILE A 398 12.02 2.01 1.70
CA ILE A 398 13.42 2.40 1.54
C ILE A 398 13.66 3.58 2.47
N LEU A 399 14.63 3.44 3.35
CA LEU A 399 14.99 4.45 4.34
C LEU A 399 15.89 5.54 3.74
N PRO A 400 16.09 6.67 4.43
CA PRO A 400 16.86 7.79 3.90
C PRO A 400 18.31 7.43 3.49
N ASP A 401 18.91 6.44 4.15
CA ASP A 401 20.27 5.94 3.89
C ASP A 401 20.34 4.81 2.84
N GLY A 402 19.21 4.50 2.20
CA GLY A 402 19.11 3.42 1.22
C GLY A 402 18.85 2.03 1.79
N THR A 403 18.69 1.89 3.11
CA THR A 403 18.30 0.62 3.74
C THR A 403 16.90 0.22 3.32
N VAL A 404 16.72 -1.04 2.92
CA VAL A 404 15.42 -1.60 2.56
C VAL A 404 14.84 -2.34 3.75
N THR A 405 13.56 -2.08 4.06
CA THR A 405 12.80 -2.78 5.11
C THR A 405 11.48 -3.31 4.55
N PRO A 406 10.87 -4.34 5.17
CA PRO A 406 9.60 -4.89 4.67
C PRO A 406 8.43 -3.89 4.74
N CYS A 407 8.49 -2.92 5.67
CA CYS A 407 7.45 -1.93 5.96
C CYS A 407 8.08 -0.76 6.72
N VAL A 408 7.58 0.46 6.54
CA VAL A 408 8.05 1.65 7.28
C VAL A 408 7.96 1.50 8.80
N PHE A 409 6.99 0.71 9.27
CA PHE A 409 6.77 0.43 10.69
C PHE A 409 7.56 -0.80 11.19
N LEU A 410 8.30 -1.49 10.32
CA LEU A 410 9.05 -2.71 10.67
C LEU A 410 10.53 -2.48 10.43
N PRO A 411 11.29 -2.02 11.44
CA PRO A 411 12.68 -1.58 11.29
C PRO A 411 13.67 -2.77 11.25
N ILE A 412 13.38 -3.78 10.43
CA ILE A 412 14.27 -4.91 10.18
C ILE A 412 14.92 -4.73 8.81
N PRO A 413 16.22 -4.44 8.72
CA PRO A 413 16.92 -4.34 7.44
C PRO A 413 16.89 -5.66 6.68
N VAL A 414 16.61 -5.59 5.38
CA VAL A 414 16.66 -6.75 4.47
C VAL A 414 17.72 -6.59 3.37
N GLY A 415 18.40 -5.47 3.35
CA GLY A 415 19.50 -5.09 2.47
C GLY A 415 19.63 -3.57 2.38
N ASN A 416 20.65 -3.11 1.63
CA ASN A 416 20.86 -1.70 1.32
C ASN A 416 21.14 -1.55 -0.19
N ILE A 417 20.51 -0.54 -0.83
CA ILE A 417 20.65 -0.30 -2.28
C ILE A 417 22.05 0.16 -2.71
N ARG A 418 22.88 0.60 -1.77
CA ARG A 418 24.30 0.92 -2.03
C ARG A 418 25.16 -0.34 -2.16
N GLU A 419 24.72 -1.44 -1.54
CA GLU A 419 25.45 -2.70 -1.47
C GLU A 419 24.99 -3.70 -2.53
N LYS A 420 23.67 -3.75 -2.79
CA LYS A 420 23.05 -4.72 -3.69
C LYS A 420 21.93 -4.10 -4.49
N PRO A 421 21.71 -4.51 -5.75
CA PRO A 421 20.55 -4.10 -6.52
C PRO A 421 19.23 -4.41 -5.79
N PHE A 422 18.26 -3.53 -5.88
CA PHE A 422 16.95 -3.70 -5.22
C PHE A 422 16.26 -5.01 -5.64
N GLU A 423 16.39 -5.40 -6.92
CA GLU A 423 15.85 -6.67 -7.44
C GLU A 423 16.39 -7.88 -6.68
N GLU A 424 17.68 -7.87 -6.36
CA GLU A 424 18.31 -8.93 -5.59
C GLU A 424 17.80 -8.95 -4.15
N ILE A 425 17.73 -7.78 -3.50
CA ILE A 425 17.19 -7.64 -2.14
C ILE A 425 15.76 -8.18 -2.11
N TRP A 426 14.91 -7.74 -3.06
CA TRP A 426 13.52 -8.16 -3.12
C TRP A 426 13.34 -9.66 -3.33
N SER A 427 14.09 -10.26 -4.24
CA SER A 427 13.92 -11.66 -4.64
C SER A 427 14.58 -12.65 -3.67
N LYS A 428 15.75 -12.30 -3.11
CA LYS A 428 16.58 -13.24 -2.34
C LYS A 428 16.46 -13.12 -0.82
N SER A 429 15.91 -12.02 -0.28
CA SER A 429 15.77 -11.85 1.17
C SER A 429 14.93 -12.98 1.80
N LEU A 430 15.51 -13.65 2.81
CA LEU A 430 14.85 -14.73 3.53
C LEU A 430 13.59 -14.23 4.26
N LEU A 431 13.65 -13.05 4.87
CA LEU A 431 12.52 -12.48 5.60
C LEU A 431 11.37 -12.12 4.67
N LEU A 432 11.65 -11.45 3.51
CA LEU A 432 10.62 -11.14 2.54
C LEU A 432 9.98 -12.40 1.97
N ASN A 433 10.78 -13.45 1.72
CA ASN A 433 10.26 -14.74 1.27
C ASN A 433 9.44 -15.45 2.35
N ALA A 434 9.81 -15.32 3.63
CA ALA A 434 9.00 -15.83 4.73
C ALA A 434 7.61 -15.17 4.80
N PHE A 435 7.51 -13.86 4.56
CA PHE A 435 6.22 -13.13 4.56
C PHE A 435 5.32 -13.50 3.37
N ARG A 436 5.90 -13.93 2.27
CA ARG A 436 5.16 -14.37 1.06
C ARG A 436 4.49 -15.73 1.24
N ASN A 437 4.87 -16.49 2.25
CA ASN A 437 4.22 -17.74 2.62
C ASN A 437 3.49 -17.58 3.96
N LYS A 438 2.15 -17.51 3.92
CA LYS A 438 1.31 -17.36 5.11
C LYS A 438 1.35 -18.58 6.04
N GLU A 439 1.90 -19.70 5.61
CA GLU A 439 2.07 -20.88 6.46
C GLU A 439 3.18 -20.70 7.50
N ASN A 440 4.10 -19.77 7.26
CA ASN A 440 5.16 -19.42 8.23
C ASN A 440 4.61 -18.62 9.43
N LEU A 441 3.36 -18.17 9.40
CA LEU A 441 2.75 -17.46 10.51
C LEU A 441 2.60 -18.37 11.74
N LYS A 442 2.86 -17.81 12.92
CA LYS A 442 2.81 -18.49 14.21
C LYS A 442 1.54 -18.18 15.01
N GLY A 443 1.39 -18.84 16.13
CA GLY A 443 0.31 -18.60 17.09
C GLY A 443 -1.09 -18.73 16.50
N SER A 444 -2.02 -17.88 16.92
CA SER A 444 -3.41 -17.89 16.46
C SER A 444 -3.55 -17.55 14.97
N CYS A 445 -2.62 -16.77 14.38
CA CYS A 445 -2.63 -16.43 12.97
C CYS A 445 -2.39 -17.62 12.05
N SER A 446 -1.60 -18.64 12.48
CA SER A 446 -1.29 -19.81 11.67
C SER A 446 -2.52 -20.69 11.37
N LYS A 447 -3.46 -20.75 12.33
CA LYS A 447 -4.68 -21.57 12.26
C LYS A 447 -5.94 -20.75 11.92
N CYS A 448 -5.80 -19.44 11.71
CA CYS A 448 -6.92 -18.54 11.50
C CYS A 448 -7.59 -18.79 10.13
N PRO A 449 -8.93 -18.93 10.06
CA PRO A 449 -9.64 -19.08 8.79
C PRO A 449 -9.54 -17.85 7.89
N PHE A 450 -9.22 -16.68 8.45
CA PHE A 450 -9.00 -15.42 7.72
C PHE A 450 -7.52 -15.16 7.42
N ARG A 451 -6.64 -16.15 7.56
CA ARG A 451 -5.19 -16.02 7.39
C ARG A 451 -4.81 -15.35 6.07
N ASN A 452 -5.47 -15.72 4.98
CA ASN A 452 -5.17 -15.20 3.65
C ASN A 452 -5.69 -13.77 3.45
N ILE A 453 -6.84 -13.41 4.02
CA ILE A 453 -7.44 -12.08 3.90
C ILE A 453 -6.81 -11.08 4.86
N CYS A 454 -6.39 -11.51 6.05
CA CYS A 454 -5.83 -10.67 7.11
C CYS A 454 -4.33 -10.92 7.32
N GLY A 455 -3.99 -12.05 7.92
CA GLY A 455 -2.61 -12.44 8.28
C GLY A 455 -2.00 -11.65 9.44
N GLY A 456 -2.73 -10.71 10.08
CA GLY A 456 -2.26 -9.85 11.15
C GLY A 456 -1.19 -8.83 10.72
N CYS A 457 -0.94 -7.81 11.52
CA CYS A 457 0.11 -6.82 11.28
C CYS A 457 1.49 -7.37 11.68
N ARG A 458 2.40 -7.48 10.72
CA ARG A 458 3.76 -8.01 10.95
C ARG A 458 4.62 -7.06 11.77
N ALA A 459 4.45 -5.76 11.55
CA ALA A 459 5.17 -4.75 12.33
C ALA A 459 4.72 -4.74 13.80
N ARG A 460 3.42 -4.89 14.06
CA ARG A 460 2.90 -4.99 15.42
C ARG A 460 3.35 -6.26 16.13
N ALA A 461 3.33 -7.41 15.43
CA ALA A 461 3.87 -8.66 15.98
C ALA A 461 5.32 -8.48 16.41
N TYR A 462 6.15 -7.85 15.57
CA TYR A 462 7.54 -7.55 15.90
C TYR A 462 7.69 -6.58 17.07
N SER A 463 6.93 -5.48 17.07
CA SER A 463 7.01 -4.46 18.11
C SER A 463 6.73 -4.99 19.51
N TYR A 464 5.87 -6.00 19.65
CA TYR A 464 5.49 -6.58 20.94
C TYR A 464 6.24 -7.87 21.31
N PHE A 465 6.63 -8.66 20.30
CA PHE A 465 7.23 -9.97 20.53
C PHE A 465 8.66 -10.13 20.03
N GLY A 466 9.19 -9.13 19.29
CA GLY A 466 10.50 -9.25 18.64
C GLY A 466 10.50 -10.20 17.42
N ASP A 467 9.38 -10.85 17.12
CA ASP A 467 9.25 -11.79 16.02
C ASP A 467 8.10 -11.35 15.07
N PRO A 468 8.43 -10.96 13.82
CA PRO A 468 7.41 -10.50 12.88
C PRO A 468 6.50 -11.62 12.35
N LEU A 469 6.78 -12.88 12.61
CA LEU A 469 5.95 -14.02 12.23
C LEU A 469 4.95 -14.42 13.31
N GLU A 470 5.08 -13.90 14.54
CA GLU A 470 4.13 -14.15 15.61
C GLU A 470 2.71 -13.63 15.29
N ALA A 471 1.73 -14.14 16.03
CA ALA A 471 0.36 -13.67 15.92
C ALA A 471 0.24 -12.21 16.36
N ASP A 472 -0.52 -11.42 15.62
CA ASP A 472 -0.77 -10.02 15.95
C ASP A 472 -1.44 -9.90 17.33
N PRO A 473 -0.80 -9.23 18.31
CA PRO A 473 -1.31 -9.16 19.69
C PRO A 473 -2.63 -8.38 19.80
N SER A 474 -2.89 -7.46 18.87
CA SER A 474 -4.09 -6.63 18.90
C SER A 474 -5.31 -7.27 18.20
N CYS A 475 -5.23 -8.54 17.83
CA CYS A 475 -6.38 -9.25 17.28
C CYS A 475 -7.24 -9.79 18.41
N ILE A 476 -8.57 -9.62 18.33
CA ILE A 476 -9.51 -10.15 19.33
C ILE A 476 -9.37 -11.68 19.50
N PHE A 477 -8.95 -12.41 18.47
CA PHE A 477 -8.66 -13.84 18.56
C PHE A 477 -7.35 -14.16 19.27
N ASN A 478 -6.57 -13.14 19.61
CA ASN A 478 -5.29 -13.25 20.32
C ASN A 478 -5.27 -12.48 21.65
N TYR A 479 -6.43 -12.11 22.20
CA TYR A 479 -6.55 -11.27 23.41
C TYR A 479 -5.83 -11.86 24.64
N LYS A 480 -5.72 -13.18 24.73
CA LYS A 480 -4.99 -13.85 25.83
C LYS A 480 -3.49 -13.53 25.79
N ALA A 481 -2.90 -13.38 24.61
CA ALA A 481 -1.51 -12.94 24.48
C ALA A 481 -1.35 -11.48 24.88
N TRP A 482 -2.31 -10.62 24.53
CA TRP A 482 -2.34 -9.22 24.97
C TRP A 482 -2.36 -9.08 26.49
N ASN A 483 -3.21 -9.84 27.18
CA ASN A 483 -3.29 -9.82 28.64
C ASN A 483 -1.97 -10.22 29.29
N ARG A 484 -1.32 -11.29 28.80
CA ARG A 484 0.01 -11.70 29.28
C ARG A 484 1.10 -10.64 29.07
N LEU A 485 1.01 -9.82 28.00
CA LEU A 485 1.94 -8.70 27.80
C LEU A 485 1.73 -7.61 28.84
N LYS A 486 0.46 -7.29 29.20
CA LYS A 486 0.15 -6.34 30.26
C LYS A 486 0.67 -6.81 31.62
N GLU A 487 0.42 -8.06 31.99
CA GLU A 487 0.88 -8.66 33.25
C GLU A 487 2.41 -8.59 33.41
N ARG A 488 3.16 -8.86 32.34
CA ARG A 488 4.64 -8.77 32.34
C ARG A 488 5.15 -7.33 32.50
N LYS A 489 4.41 -6.34 32.02
CA LYS A 489 4.79 -4.92 32.17
C LYS A 489 4.58 -4.49 33.63
N THR A 490 3.42 -4.83 34.22
CA THR A 490 3.07 -4.49 35.58
C THR A 490 4.04 -5.12 36.59
N SER A 491 4.48 -6.37 36.37
CA SER A 491 5.47 -7.03 37.22
C SER A 491 6.85 -6.38 37.15
N LYS A 492 7.29 -5.91 35.98
CA LYS A 492 8.55 -5.19 35.84
C LYS A 492 8.54 -3.81 36.49
N GLU A 493 7.41 -3.10 36.42
CA GLU A 493 7.23 -1.79 37.07
C GLU A 493 7.12 -1.90 38.60
N ALA A 494 6.73 -3.08 39.12
CA ALA A 494 6.71 -3.36 40.55
C ALA A 494 8.08 -3.79 41.12
N GLU A 495 9.03 -4.18 40.27
CA GLU A 495 10.40 -4.56 40.64
C GLU A 495 11.43 -3.40 40.50
N THR A 496 11.01 -2.25 39.93
CA THR A 496 11.81 -1.00 39.83
C THR A 496 11.31 0.05 40.81
#